data_e88e0b5083c4a1bc44404cc967a9aecc
#
_entry.id   e88e0b5083c4a1bc44404cc967a9aecc
#
_cell.length_a   1.000
_cell.length_b   1.000
_cell.length_c   1.000
_cell.angle_alpha   90.00
_cell.angle_beta   90.00
_cell.angle_gamma   90.00
#
_symmetry.space_group_name_H-M   'P 1'
#
loop_
_entity.id
_entity.type
_entity.pdbx_description
1 polymer ?
#
loop_
_entity_poly.entity_id
_entity_poly.type
_entity_poly.pdbx_seq_one_letter_code
_entity_poly.pdbx_strand_id
1 'polypeptide(L)'
;MAEAGTVLIAVKDSVLADSLRFSLELEGYEAKLCEWPLDPPTDGELRTCLLLDQDVFTTLWGRGGTGVLTRFGLPTVLMVNQRTRRLMDHANAAGVTTVLEKPLLGGVLFEAIRSALDGNAH
;
A
#
# COMPACT_ATOMS: atom_id res chain seq x y z
N MET A 1 1.68 -3.70 -21.12
CA MET A 1 1.96 -4.71 -20.11
C MET A 1 2.78 -4.10 -18.98
N ALA A 2 2.32 -4.25 -17.76
CA ALA A 2 2.99 -3.62 -16.62
C ALA A 2 4.12 -4.50 -16.10
N GLU A 3 5.28 -4.34 -16.67
CA GLU A 3 6.43 -5.15 -16.28
C GLU A 3 6.99 -4.79 -14.92
N ALA A 4 6.75 -3.55 -14.47
CA ALA A 4 7.26 -3.10 -13.18
C ALA A 4 6.52 -3.74 -12.02
N GLY A 5 5.27 -4.11 -12.22
CA GLY A 5 4.47 -4.74 -11.19
C GLY A 5 3.11 -4.08 -11.01
N THR A 6 2.33 -4.60 -10.08
CA THR A 6 0.98 -4.14 -9.81
C THR A 6 0.91 -3.50 -8.43
N VAL A 7 0.23 -2.37 -8.34
CA VAL A 7 0.00 -1.68 -7.07
C VAL A 7 -1.50 -1.61 -6.83
N LEU A 8 -1.94 -2.17 -5.71
CA LEU A 8 -3.33 -2.10 -5.30
C LEU A 8 -3.47 -0.88 -4.38
N ILE A 9 -4.30 0.07 -4.79
CA ILE A 9 -4.44 1.34 -4.09
C ILE A 9 -5.68 1.33 -3.22
N ALA A 10 -5.50 1.32 -1.91
CA ALA A 10 -6.58 1.34 -0.94
C ALA A 10 -6.55 2.68 -0.21
N VAL A 11 -7.07 3.70 -0.87
CA VAL A 11 -7.06 5.07 -0.38
C VAL A 11 -8.48 5.60 -0.41
N LYS A 12 -8.93 6.15 0.71
CA LYS A 12 -10.30 6.60 0.84
C LYS A 12 -10.60 7.86 0.03
N ASP A 13 -9.65 8.78 -0.04
CA ASP A 13 -9.79 10.02 -0.79
C ASP A 13 -9.67 9.73 -2.29
N SER A 14 -10.76 9.90 -3.02
CA SER A 14 -10.79 9.55 -4.44
C SER A 14 -9.88 10.43 -5.28
N VAL A 15 -9.71 11.69 -4.91
CA VAL A 15 -8.81 12.59 -5.64
C VAL A 15 -7.37 12.12 -5.48
N LEU A 16 -6.99 11.78 -4.27
CA LEU A 16 -5.65 11.25 -4.01
C LEU A 16 -5.45 9.91 -4.71
N ALA A 17 -6.45 9.04 -4.65
CA ALA A 17 -6.37 7.73 -5.28
C ALA A 17 -6.15 7.83 -6.78
N ASP A 18 -6.89 8.71 -7.43
CA ASP A 18 -6.75 8.92 -8.87
C ASP A 18 -5.38 9.50 -9.23
N SER A 19 -4.91 10.43 -8.42
CA SER A 19 -3.60 11.04 -8.63
C SER A 19 -2.48 10.00 -8.48
N LEU A 20 -2.59 9.16 -7.49
CA LEU A 20 -1.61 8.08 -7.27
C LEU A 20 -1.62 7.10 -8.44
N ARG A 21 -2.80 6.71 -8.89
CA ARG A 21 -2.93 5.79 -10.01
C ARG A 21 -2.26 6.36 -11.25
N PHE A 22 -2.55 7.63 -11.54
CA PHE A 22 -1.97 8.28 -12.71
C PHE A 22 -0.44 8.29 -12.63
N SER A 23 0.09 8.70 -11.48
CA SER A 23 1.54 8.78 -11.29
C SER A 23 2.21 7.41 -11.42
N LEU A 24 1.59 6.39 -10.85
CA LEU A 24 2.17 5.05 -10.91
C LEU A 24 2.13 4.48 -12.31
N GLU A 25 1.05 4.75 -13.05
CA GLU A 25 0.97 4.29 -14.43
C GLU A 25 2.02 4.96 -15.32
N LEU A 26 2.33 6.22 -15.04
CA LEU A 26 3.41 6.90 -15.76
C LEU A 26 4.78 6.25 -15.51
N GLU A 27 4.94 5.63 -14.34
CA GLU A 27 6.20 4.97 -14.00
C GLU A 27 6.24 3.52 -14.46
N GLY A 28 5.22 3.06 -15.14
CA GLY A 28 5.20 1.72 -15.69
C GLY A 28 4.53 0.66 -14.84
N TYR A 29 3.92 1.05 -13.73
CA TYR A 29 3.19 0.11 -12.88
C TYR A 29 1.75 -0.03 -13.35
N GLU A 30 1.17 -1.19 -13.11
CA GLU A 30 -0.27 -1.35 -13.22
C GLU A 30 -0.87 -0.95 -11.88
N ALA A 31 -1.77 0.02 -11.89
CA ALA A 31 -2.36 0.54 -10.64
C ALA A 31 -3.85 0.26 -10.65
N LYS A 32 -4.33 -0.40 -9.59
CA LYS A 32 -5.75 -0.76 -9.46
C LYS A 32 -6.29 -0.17 -8.18
N LEU A 33 -7.42 0.51 -8.28
CA LEU A 33 -8.10 1.04 -7.11
C LEU A 33 -8.87 -0.10 -6.44
N CYS A 34 -8.72 -0.20 -5.13
CA CYS A 34 -9.40 -1.22 -4.35
C CYS A 34 -10.42 -0.60 -3.44
N GLU A 35 -11.58 -1.20 -3.36
CA GLU A 35 -12.60 -0.77 -2.43
C GLU A 35 -12.54 -1.63 -1.17
N TRP A 36 -13.05 -1.10 -0.10
CA TRP A 36 -13.11 -1.82 1.15
C TRP A 36 -14.45 -2.53 1.29
N PRO A 37 -14.50 -3.80 1.76
CA PRO A 37 -13.37 -4.64 2.16
C PRO A 37 -12.57 -5.13 0.96
N LEU A 38 -11.27 -5.29 1.17
CA LEU A 38 -10.38 -5.74 0.12
C LEU A 38 -10.53 -7.23 -0.12
N ASP A 39 -10.53 -7.60 -1.39
CA ASP A 39 -10.49 -8.99 -1.75
C ASP A 39 -9.05 -9.39 -2.03
N PRO A 40 -8.60 -10.53 -1.49
CA PRO A 40 -7.24 -10.96 -1.77
C PRO A 40 -7.06 -11.27 -3.25
N PRO A 41 -5.88 -11.03 -3.80
CA PRO A 41 -5.62 -11.39 -5.18
C PRO A 41 -5.75 -12.89 -5.37
N THR A 42 -6.43 -13.30 -6.43
CA THR A 42 -6.76 -14.70 -6.62
C THR A 42 -5.90 -15.40 -7.66
N ASP A 43 -5.19 -14.64 -8.46
CA ASP A 43 -4.49 -15.21 -9.59
C ASP A 43 -2.98 -15.28 -9.40
N GLY A 44 -2.51 -15.08 -8.18
CA GLY A 44 -1.11 -15.27 -7.85
C GLY A 44 -0.15 -14.36 -8.59
N GLU A 45 -0.55 -13.12 -8.75
CA GLU A 45 0.29 -12.15 -9.43
C GLU A 45 1.67 -12.07 -8.79
N LEU A 46 2.68 -12.05 -9.61
CA LEU A 46 4.04 -12.20 -9.13
C LEU A 46 4.61 -10.97 -8.45
N ARG A 47 4.23 -9.79 -8.89
CA ARG A 47 4.80 -8.57 -8.33
C ARG A 47 3.68 -7.61 -8.00
N THR A 48 3.12 -7.78 -6.80
CA THR A 48 1.99 -6.98 -6.35
C THR A 48 2.29 -6.44 -4.96
N CYS A 49 1.98 -5.17 -4.73
CA CYS A 49 2.03 -4.60 -3.40
C CYS A 49 0.77 -3.80 -3.12
N LEU A 50 0.54 -3.55 -1.85
CA LEU A 50 -0.63 -2.81 -1.39
C LEU A 50 -0.20 -1.43 -0.92
N LEU A 51 -0.85 -0.39 -1.45
CA LEU A 51 -0.61 0.98 -1.03
C LEU A 51 -1.81 1.44 -0.21
N LEU A 52 -1.58 1.71 1.06
CA LEU A 52 -2.63 1.93 2.03
C LEU A 52 -2.53 3.34 2.61
N ASP A 53 -3.66 4.02 2.74
CA ASP A 53 -3.69 5.30 3.40
C ASP A 53 -3.99 5.11 4.89
N GLN A 54 -3.61 6.11 5.69
CA GLN A 54 -3.80 6.04 7.14
C GLN A 54 -5.26 5.82 7.54
N ASP A 55 -6.19 6.48 6.85
CA ASP A 55 -7.61 6.36 7.18
C ASP A 55 -8.10 4.92 7.00
N VAL A 56 -7.70 4.28 5.93
CA VAL A 56 -8.07 2.88 5.69
C VAL A 56 -7.43 1.99 6.74
N PHE A 57 -6.15 2.22 7.03
CA PHE A 57 -5.45 1.41 8.03
C PHE A 57 -6.08 1.54 9.41
N THR A 58 -6.41 2.77 9.80
CA THR A 58 -7.02 3.01 11.11
C THR A 58 -8.37 2.31 11.24
N THR A 59 -9.15 2.33 10.17
CA THR A 59 -10.44 1.63 10.15
C THR A 59 -10.23 0.12 10.31
N LEU A 60 -9.24 -0.43 9.62
CA LEU A 60 -8.90 -1.84 9.75
C LEU A 60 -8.50 -2.21 11.16
N TRP A 61 -7.62 -1.42 11.73
CA TRP A 61 -7.13 -1.66 13.08
C TRP A 61 -8.28 -1.65 14.08
N GLY A 62 -9.15 -0.65 13.97
CA GLY A 62 -10.29 -0.48 14.88
C GLY A 62 -11.27 -1.64 14.84
N ARG A 63 -11.31 -2.37 13.72
CA ARG A 63 -12.18 -3.52 13.58
C ARG A 63 -11.49 -4.85 13.89
N GLY A 64 -10.27 -4.77 14.41
CA GLY A 64 -9.49 -5.98 14.64
C GLY A 64 -9.06 -6.65 13.36
N GLY A 65 -9.07 -5.91 12.26
CA GLY A 65 -8.86 -6.46 10.94
C GLY A 65 -7.43 -6.47 10.44
N THR A 66 -6.46 -6.24 11.33
CA THR A 66 -5.06 -6.23 10.88
C THR A 66 -4.59 -7.60 10.39
N GLY A 67 -5.26 -8.66 10.83
CA GLY A 67 -4.97 -9.97 10.30
C GLY A 67 -5.24 -10.08 8.80
N VAL A 68 -6.05 -9.18 8.26
CA VAL A 68 -6.33 -9.14 6.82
C VAL A 68 -5.04 -8.88 6.03
N LEU A 69 -4.22 -7.95 6.50
CA LEU A 69 -2.97 -7.64 5.82
C LEU A 69 -2.02 -8.84 5.82
N THR A 70 -1.93 -9.52 6.94
CA THR A 70 -1.12 -10.73 7.04
C THR A 70 -1.66 -11.81 6.11
N ARG A 71 -2.97 -11.93 6.05
CA ARG A 71 -3.64 -12.93 5.23
C ARG A 71 -3.42 -12.71 3.74
N PHE A 72 -3.32 -11.45 3.32
CA PHE A 72 -3.04 -11.13 1.93
C PHE A 72 -1.63 -11.55 1.53
N GLY A 73 -0.69 -11.52 2.47
CA GLY A 73 0.69 -11.88 2.18
C GLY A 73 1.40 -10.93 1.23
N LEU A 74 0.86 -9.74 1.07
CA LEU A 74 1.43 -8.75 0.16
C LEU A 74 2.28 -7.75 0.93
N PRO A 75 3.40 -7.31 0.34
CA PRO A 75 4.12 -6.18 0.92
C PRO A 75 3.21 -4.96 0.91
N THR A 76 3.22 -4.22 2.00
CA THR A 76 2.31 -3.10 2.21
C THR A 76 3.07 -1.83 2.49
N VAL A 77 2.75 -0.78 1.75
CA VAL A 77 3.27 0.56 1.96
C VAL A 77 2.14 1.39 2.56
N LEU A 78 2.37 1.93 3.75
CA LEU A 78 1.38 2.73 4.46
C LEU A 78 1.77 4.20 4.40
N MET A 79 0.86 5.04 3.93
CA MET A 79 1.05 6.49 3.93
C MET A 79 0.37 7.09 5.15
N VAL A 80 1.12 7.85 5.93
CA VAL A 80 0.58 8.44 7.17
C VAL A 80 0.72 9.95 7.12
N ASN A 81 -0.16 10.64 7.86
CA ASN A 81 -0.07 12.09 7.98
C ASN A 81 1.04 12.50 8.93
N GLN A 82 1.23 11.73 9.98
CA GLN A 82 2.26 11.98 10.97
C GLN A 82 2.65 10.67 11.61
N ARG A 83 3.95 10.45 11.75
CA ARG A 83 4.45 9.24 12.42
C ARG A 83 4.32 9.43 13.93
N THR A 84 3.35 8.76 14.52
CA THR A 84 3.25 8.68 15.96
C THR A 84 3.74 7.32 16.39
N ARG A 85 4.22 7.22 17.62
CA ARG A 85 4.70 5.95 18.15
C ARG A 85 3.60 4.90 18.10
N ARG A 86 2.38 5.29 18.47
CA ARG A 86 1.24 4.38 18.47
C ARG A 86 0.96 3.82 17.07
N LEU A 87 0.96 4.72 16.09
CA LEU A 87 0.70 4.32 14.72
C LEU A 87 1.81 3.41 14.20
N MET A 88 3.05 3.73 14.51
CA MET A 88 4.18 2.89 14.10
C MET A 88 4.13 1.51 14.75
N ASP A 89 3.73 1.44 16.01
CA ASP A 89 3.58 0.16 16.69
C ASP A 89 2.49 -0.67 16.04
N HIS A 90 1.37 -0.05 15.70
CA HIS A 90 0.26 -0.73 15.01
C HIS A 90 0.70 -1.23 13.64
N ALA A 91 1.40 -0.40 12.89
CA ALA A 91 1.86 -0.77 11.56
C ALA A 91 2.82 -1.96 11.63
N ASN A 92 3.73 -1.93 12.58
CA ASN A 92 4.67 -3.01 12.77
C ASN A 92 3.96 -4.31 13.14
N ALA A 93 2.99 -4.23 14.04
CA ALA A 93 2.22 -5.40 14.47
C ALA A 93 1.39 -5.97 13.32
N ALA A 94 0.95 -5.13 12.39
CA ALA A 94 0.16 -5.56 11.25
C ALA A 94 0.99 -6.12 10.11
N GLY A 95 2.32 -6.01 10.19
CA GLY A 95 3.18 -6.51 9.14
C GLY A 95 3.36 -5.56 7.97
N VAL A 96 3.16 -4.26 8.20
CA VAL A 96 3.38 -3.24 7.17
C VAL A 96 4.87 -3.21 6.81
N THR A 97 5.16 -3.23 5.52
CA THR A 97 6.54 -3.27 5.04
C THR A 97 7.26 -1.94 5.19
N THR A 98 6.59 -0.87 4.82
CA THR A 98 7.18 0.47 4.80
C THR A 98 6.13 1.48 5.19
N VAL A 99 6.53 2.50 5.96
CA VAL A 99 5.65 3.61 6.33
C VAL A 99 6.24 4.89 5.73
N LEU A 100 5.42 5.65 5.02
CA LEU A 100 5.81 6.92 4.43
C LEU A 100 5.00 8.03 5.05
N GLU A 101 5.66 9.11 5.43
CA GLU A 101 5.00 10.28 5.99
C GLU A 101 4.73 11.30 4.89
N LYS A 102 3.51 11.80 4.83
CA LYS A 102 3.15 12.87 3.88
C LYS A 102 3.76 14.20 4.33
N PRO A 103 4.08 15.08 3.40
CA PRO A 103 3.93 14.98 1.95
C PRO A 103 4.97 14.05 1.33
N LEU A 104 4.57 13.37 0.25
CA LEU A 104 5.45 12.45 -0.47
C LEU A 104 6.23 13.23 -1.52
N LEU A 105 7.45 13.60 -1.18
CA LEU A 105 8.27 14.46 -2.03
C LEU A 105 9.23 13.63 -2.87
N GLY A 106 9.49 14.12 -4.09
CA GLY A 106 10.42 13.48 -4.99
C GLY A 106 10.02 12.07 -5.34
N GLY A 107 10.98 11.17 -5.40
CA GLY A 107 10.74 9.78 -5.75
C GLY A 107 10.48 8.85 -4.59
N VAL A 108 10.17 9.38 -3.42
CA VAL A 108 10.03 8.58 -2.19
C VAL A 108 9.01 7.47 -2.35
N LEU A 109 7.85 7.79 -2.95
CA LEU A 109 6.80 6.79 -3.15
C LEU A 109 7.26 5.68 -4.07
N PHE A 110 7.87 6.04 -5.20
CA PHE A 110 8.30 5.05 -6.18
C PHE A 110 9.42 4.17 -5.65
N GLU A 111 10.32 4.75 -4.87
CA GLU A 111 11.37 3.97 -4.23
C GLU A 111 10.80 2.96 -3.24
N ALA A 112 9.81 3.37 -2.45
CA ALA A 112 9.17 2.50 -1.49
C ALA A 112 8.44 1.35 -2.19
N ILE A 113 7.74 1.65 -3.26
CA ILE A 113 7.02 0.63 -4.02
C ILE A 113 7.99 -0.34 -4.68
N ARG A 114 9.05 0.18 -5.28
CA ARG A 114 10.05 -0.68 -5.90
C ARG A 114 10.70 -1.59 -4.87
N SER A 115 11.06 -1.04 -3.71
CA SER A 115 11.63 -1.83 -2.62
C SER A 115 10.68 -2.91 -2.14
N ALA A 116 9.40 -2.57 -2.00
CA ALA A 116 8.40 -3.53 -1.56
C ALA A 116 8.27 -4.67 -2.55
N LEU A 117 8.22 -4.35 -3.84
CA LEU A 117 8.09 -5.38 -4.87
C LEU A 117 9.35 -6.24 -4.97
N ASP A 118 10.51 -5.64 -4.87
CA ASP A 118 11.77 -6.37 -4.97
C ASP A 118 12.03 -7.20 -3.72
N GLY A 119 11.73 -6.65 -2.55
CA GLY A 119 11.89 -7.35 -1.30
C GLY A 119 11.05 -8.60 -1.22
N ASN A 120 9.92 -8.61 -1.90
CA ASN A 120 9.03 -9.75 -1.93
C ASN A 120 9.58 -10.90 -2.78
N ALA A 121 10.63 -10.65 -3.51
CA ALA A 121 11.25 -11.67 -4.37
C ALA A 121 12.13 -12.63 -3.59
N HIS A 122 12.37 -12.35 -2.33
CA HIS A 122 13.16 -13.25 -1.49
C HIS A 122 12.29 -14.39 -0.92
#